data_ebc26554e1edf9a67f821c9ca64320af
#
_entry.id   ebc26554e1edf9a67f821c9ca64320af
#
_cell.length_a   1.000
_cell.length_b   1.000
_cell.length_c   1.000
_cell.angle_alpha   90.00
_cell.angle_beta   90.00
_cell.angle_gamma   90.00
#
_symmetry.space_group_name_H-M   'P 1'
#
loop_
_entity.id
_entity.type
_entity.pdbx_description
1 polymer ?
#
loop_
_entity_poly.entity_id
_entity_poly.type
_entity_poly.pdbx_seq_one_letter_code
_entity_poly.pdbx_strand_id
1 'polypeptide(L)'
;MAAEPTILVTGFEPFGGDDLNPSALVARELSGRRIAGAMVASRILPVDLDGLGAALDAALASLPAPPLAVVALGLAASEAVIRLERVALNVADFSIPDNAGALPRNRPLEPGGPDGRLSRLPLEAILGALLARGIPARLSETAGLYLCNAAMYRLLGRLPPGLPCGFVHLPPLPAQVARRIARSGGRVSGRDPGLASMPLDLQAEAIAVVVETTLAGGGAAA
;
A
#
# COMPACT_ATOMS: atom_id res chain seq x y z
N MET A 1 5.53 13.13 -29.33
CA MET A 1 5.58 13.81 -28.01
C MET A 1 6.04 12.77 -27.01
N ALA A 2 6.96 13.10 -26.09
CA ALA A 2 7.33 12.18 -25.01
C ALA A 2 6.11 11.90 -24.13
N ALA A 3 5.94 10.64 -23.69
CA ALA A 3 4.87 10.30 -22.75
C ALA A 3 5.04 11.07 -21.45
N GLU A 4 3.93 11.46 -20.84
CA GLU A 4 3.94 12.21 -19.58
C GLU A 4 4.53 11.34 -18.44
N PRO A 5 5.48 11.86 -17.64
CA PRO A 5 6.02 11.15 -16.49
C PRO A 5 4.90 10.74 -15.53
N THR A 6 4.85 9.46 -15.19
CA THR A 6 3.75 8.91 -14.39
C THR A 6 4.30 8.11 -13.22
N ILE A 7 3.64 8.20 -12.06
CA ILE A 7 3.83 7.30 -10.92
C ILE A 7 2.55 6.50 -10.69
N LEU A 8 2.67 5.19 -10.44
CA LEU A 8 1.54 4.34 -10.12
C LEU A 8 1.33 4.26 -8.62
N VAL A 9 0.12 4.61 -8.17
CA VAL A 9 -0.34 4.39 -6.79
C VAL A 9 -1.45 3.35 -6.82
N THR A 10 -1.34 2.26 -6.07
CA THR A 10 -2.39 1.26 -6.00
C THR A 10 -3.03 1.22 -4.61
N GLY A 11 -4.34 0.94 -4.55
CA GLY A 11 -5.06 0.62 -3.33
C GLY A 11 -5.82 -0.69 -3.51
N PHE A 12 -6.46 -1.17 -2.46
CA PHE A 12 -7.30 -2.38 -2.49
C PHE A 12 -8.77 -2.04 -2.32
N GLU A 13 -9.62 -2.85 -2.91
CA GLU A 13 -11.06 -2.84 -2.64
C GLU A 13 -11.36 -3.14 -1.17
N PRO A 14 -12.57 -2.84 -0.67
CA PRO A 14 -13.02 -3.24 0.67
C PRO A 14 -12.99 -4.76 0.87
N PHE A 15 -12.73 -5.20 2.10
CA PHE A 15 -12.67 -6.62 2.48
C PHE A 15 -13.02 -6.82 3.96
N GLY A 16 -13.18 -8.07 4.37
CA GLY A 16 -13.39 -8.41 5.78
C GLY A 16 -14.70 -7.89 6.37
N GLY A 17 -15.71 -7.64 5.52
CA GLY A 17 -17.00 -7.12 5.93
C GLY A 17 -17.06 -5.59 6.13
N ASP A 18 -15.99 -4.88 5.84
CA ASP A 18 -16.00 -3.42 5.73
C ASP A 18 -16.44 -3.00 4.30
N ASP A 19 -17.11 -1.85 4.21
CA ASP A 19 -17.54 -1.22 2.95
C ASP A 19 -16.56 -0.14 2.46
N LEU A 20 -15.51 0.14 3.23
CA LEU A 20 -14.48 1.11 2.95
C LEU A 20 -13.08 0.48 3.06
N ASN A 21 -12.17 0.95 2.21
CA ASN A 21 -10.75 0.70 2.36
C ASN A 21 -10.00 2.03 2.18
N PRO A 22 -9.26 2.52 3.20
CA PRO A 22 -8.54 3.80 3.11
C PRO A 22 -7.57 3.83 1.94
N SER A 23 -6.93 2.70 1.60
CA SER A 23 -5.99 2.64 0.47
C SER A 23 -6.66 2.94 -0.87
N ALA A 24 -7.89 2.45 -1.09
CA ALA A 24 -8.66 2.79 -2.28
C ALA A 24 -9.04 4.27 -2.33
N LEU A 25 -9.45 4.83 -1.18
CA LEU A 25 -9.88 6.22 -1.10
C LEU A 25 -8.70 7.17 -1.35
N VAL A 26 -7.56 6.95 -0.70
CA VAL A 26 -6.33 7.72 -0.92
C VAL A 26 -5.84 7.61 -2.36
N ALA A 27 -5.80 6.40 -2.92
CA ALA A 27 -5.39 6.20 -4.30
C ALA A 27 -6.28 6.97 -5.30
N ARG A 28 -7.60 6.97 -5.08
CA ARG A 28 -8.56 7.74 -5.90
C ARG A 28 -8.40 9.25 -5.72
N GLU A 29 -8.21 9.73 -4.50
CA GLU A 29 -8.03 11.15 -4.21
C GLU A 29 -6.77 11.72 -4.85
N LEU A 30 -5.71 10.94 -4.94
CA LEU A 30 -4.47 11.33 -5.58
C LEU A 30 -4.48 11.17 -7.10
N SER A 31 -5.44 10.43 -7.65
CA SER A 31 -5.52 10.15 -9.09
C SER A 31 -5.64 11.44 -9.91
N GLY A 32 -4.79 11.58 -10.93
CA GLY A 32 -4.76 12.76 -11.79
C GLY A 32 -4.04 13.97 -11.17
N ARG A 33 -3.59 13.91 -9.93
CA ARG A 33 -2.79 14.99 -9.34
C ARG A 33 -1.36 14.94 -9.87
N ARG A 34 -0.75 16.13 -9.99
CA ARG A 34 0.69 16.26 -10.28
C ARG A 34 1.45 16.43 -8.97
N ILE A 35 2.43 15.56 -8.73
CA ILE A 35 3.31 15.61 -7.56
C ILE A 35 4.76 15.52 -8.07
N ALA A 36 5.60 16.46 -7.70
CA ALA A 36 7.00 16.55 -8.13
C ALA A 36 7.20 16.37 -9.65
N GLY A 37 6.29 16.93 -10.45
CA GLY A 37 6.35 16.89 -11.92
C GLY A 37 5.78 15.64 -12.58
N ALA A 38 5.42 14.61 -11.82
CA ALA A 38 4.81 13.38 -12.34
C ALA A 38 3.30 13.34 -12.11
N MET A 39 2.57 12.74 -13.05
CA MET A 39 1.14 12.46 -12.92
C MET A 39 0.93 11.22 -12.06
N VAL A 40 0.04 11.28 -11.08
CA VAL A 40 -0.36 10.11 -10.31
C VAL A 40 -1.44 9.34 -11.08
N ALA A 41 -1.10 8.15 -11.54
CA ALA A 41 -2.08 7.17 -12.01
C ALA A 41 -2.47 6.25 -10.86
N SER A 42 -3.76 6.01 -10.67
CA SER A 42 -4.22 5.11 -9.60
C SER A 42 -4.93 3.87 -10.15
N ARG A 43 -4.78 2.75 -9.43
CA ARG A 43 -5.52 1.50 -9.70
C ARG A 43 -5.97 0.87 -8.40
N ILE A 44 -7.19 0.33 -8.41
CA ILE A 44 -7.71 -0.41 -7.27
C ILE A 44 -7.59 -1.90 -7.59
N LEU A 45 -6.88 -2.62 -6.73
CA LEU A 45 -6.62 -4.03 -6.85
C LEU A 45 -7.72 -4.84 -6.17
N PRO A 46 -8.08 -6.02 -6.68
CA PRO A 46 -8.99 -6.92 -6.01
C PRO A 46 -8.32 -7.53 -4.75
N VAL A 47 -9.13 -7.83 -3.75
CA VAL A 47 -8.73 -8.66 -2.61
C VAL A 47 -8.99 -10.13 -2.97
N ASP A 48 -8.24 -10.63 -3.94
CA ASP A 48 -8.30 -11.97 -4.52
C ASP A 48 -6.86 -12.41 -4.87
N LEU A 49 -6.34 -13.44 -4.21
CA LEU A 49 -4.95 -13.86 -4.39
C LEU A 49 -4.66 -14.38 -5.78
N ASP A 50 -5.59 -15.14 -6.36
CA ASP A 50 -5.38 -15.78 -7.65
C ASP A 50 -5.55 -14.75 -8.79
N GLY A 51 -6.48 -13.80 -8.67
CA GLY A 51 -6.69 -12.69 -9.61
C GLY A 51 -5.66 -11.56 -9.49
N LEU A 52 -4.97 -11.42 -8.36
CA LEU A 52 -4.05 -10.31 -8.10
C LEU A 52 -2.95 -10.17 -9.16
N GLY A 53 -2.41 -11.30 -9.65
CA GLY A 53 -1.35 -11.29 -10.67
C GLY A 53 -1.77 -10.57 -11.93
N ALA A 54 -2.90 -10.98 -12.49
CA ALA A 54 -3.48 -10.37 -13.70
C ALA A 54 -3.88 -8.90 -13.47
N ALA A 55 -4.40 -8.57 -12.28
CA ALA A 55 -4.75 -7.18 -11.94
C ALA A 55 -3.52 -6.26 -11.89
N LEU A 56 -2.38 -6.73 -11.37
CA LEU A 56 -1.13 -5.99 -11.38
C LEU A 56 -0.59 -5.80 -12.80
N ASP A 57 -0.63 -6.83 -13.63
CA ASP A 57 -0.19 -6.76 -15.02
C ASP A 57 -1.07 -5.77 -15.82
N ALA A 58 -2.39 -5.81 -15.63
CA ALA A 58 -3.32 -4.86 -16.22
C ALA A 58 -3.09 -3.42 -15.73
N ALA A 59 -2.79 -3.24 -14.43
CA ALA A 59 -2.48 -1.93 -13.86
C ALA A 59 -1.24 -1.31 -14.52
N LEU A 60 -0.17 -2.08 -14.68
CA LEU A 60 1.07 -1.62 -15.33
C LEU A 60 0.86 -1.37 -16.84
N ALA A 61 0.17 -2.27 -17.53
CA ALA A 61 -0.10 -2.15 -18.97
C ALA A 61 -1.03 -0.97 -19.31
N SER A 62 -1.84 -0.48 -18.37
CA SER A 62 -2.73 0.66 -18.57
C SER A 62 -2.04 2.02 -18.57
N LEU A 63 -0.75 2.07 -18.24
CA LEU A 63 0.04 3.30 -18.22
C LEU A 63 0.55 3.64 -19.63
N PRO A 64 0.65 4.94 -20.00
CA PRO A 64 1.11 5.35 -21.32
C PRO A 64 2.62 5.06 -21.56
N ALA A 65 3.37 4.85 -20.47
CA ALA A 65 4.80 4.49 -20.47
C ALA A 65 5.14 3.80 -19.14
N PRO A 66 6.31 3.16 -19.02
CA PRO A 66 6.78 2.63 -17.74
C PRO A 66 6.75 3.72 -16.65
N PRO A 67 6.23 3.44 -15.45
CA PRO A 67 6.14 4.44 -14.39
C PRO A 67 7.53 4.78 -13.84
N LEU A 68 7.68 6.01 -13.31
CA LEU A 68 8.89 6.42 -12.59
C LEU A 68 9.05 5.70 -11.26
N ALA A 69 7.94 5.34 -10.62
CA ALA A 69 7.90 4.58 -9.38
C ALA A 69 6.53 3.91 -9.20
N VAL A 70 6.46 2.94 -8.28
CA VAL A 70 5.19 2.30 -7.87
C VAL A 70 5.09 2.33 -6.35
N VAL A 71 4.02 2.93 -5.83
CA VAL A 71 3.68 2.95 -4.40
C VAL A 71 2.38 2.17 -4.20
N ALA A 72 2.47 0.99 -3.63
CA ALA A 72 1.29 0.21 -3.29
C ALA A 72 0.82 0.53 -1.87
N LEU A 73 -0.50 0.63 -1.70
CA LEU A 73 -1.14 0.99 -0.43
C LEU A 73 -2.04 -0.14 0.07
N GLY A 74 -2.15 -0.27 1.39
CA GLY A 74 -3.08 -1.19 2.05
C GLY A 74 -3.52 -0.70 3.41
N LEU A 75 -4.53 -1.35 3.99
CA LEU A 75 -5.03 -1.09 5.33
C LEU A 75 -4.30 -1.97 6.36
N ALA A 76 -3.74 -1.35 7.40
CA ALA A 76 -3.32 -2.02 8.63
C ALA A 76 -4.34 -1.75 9.74
N ALA A 77 -5.28 -2.67 9.93
CA ALA A 77 -6.50 -2.47 10.72
C ALA A 77 -6.29 -2.18 12.22
N SER A 78 -5.10 -2.43 12.76
CA SER A 78 -4.75 -2.21 14.18
C SER A 78 -3.67 -1.16 14.38
N GLU A 79 -3.31 -0.41 13.34
CA GLU A 79 -2.24 0.59 13.41
C GLU A 79 -2.79 2.01 13.60
N ALA A 80 -1.99 2.84 14.27
CA ALA A 80 -2.28 4.26 14.49
C ALA A 80 -1.47 5.19 13.57
N VAL A 81 -0.44 4.67 12.92
CA VAL A 81 0.57 5.44 12.18
C VAL A 81 0.78 4.85 10.78
N ILE A 82 1.31 5.64 9.87
CA ILE A 82 1.74 5.18 8.56
C ILE A 82 2.88 4.18 8.72
N ARG A 83 2.80 3.01 8.06
CA ARG A 83 3.85 2.01 8.07
C ARG A 83 4.54 1.92 6.72
N LEU A 84 5.84 2.09 6.72
CA LEU A 84 6.70 1.94 5.54
C LEU A 84 7.30 0.54 5.56
N GLU A 85 6.84 -0.33 4.67
CA GLU A 85 7.18 -1.76 4.71
C GLU A 85 8.54 -2.04 4.08
N ARG A 86 9.41 -2.76 4.83
CA ARG A 86 10.77 -3.09 4.39
C ARG A 86 10.82 -4.31 3.50
N VAL A 87 10.09 -5.36 3.86
CA VAL A 87 10.23 -6.69 3.23
C VAL A 87 8.87 -7.25 2.86
N ALA A 88 8.80 -7.84 1.67
CA ALA A 88 7.76 -8.78 1.28
C ALA A 88 8.30 -10.20 1.29
N LEU A 89 7.57 -11.15 1.87
CA LEU A 89 7.94 -12.55 2.01
C LEU A 89 7.28 -13.41 0.92
N ASN A 90 7.96 -14.47 0.49
CA ASN A 90 7.44 -15.42 -0.50
C ASN A 90 6.46 -16.41 0.12
N VAL A 91 5.47 -15.91 0.84
CA VAL A 91 4.48 -16.76 1.50
C VAL A 91 3.12 -16.05 1.58
N ALA A 92 2.06 -16.81 1.35
CA ALA A 92 0.68 -16.45 1.68
C ALA A 92 0.21 -17.37 2.83
N ASP A 93 -0.12 -16.76 3.96
CA ASP A 93 -0.71 -17.44 5.12
C ASP A 93 -1.80 -16.55 5.71
N PHE A 94 -3.03 -16.78 5.28
CA PHE A 94 -4.14 -15.86 5.53
C PHE A 94 -4.84 -16.20 6.86
N SER A 95 -5.08 -15.19 7.70
CA SER A 95 -5.88 -15.33 8.91
C SER A 95 -7.39 -15.28 8.64
N ILE A 96 -7.79 -14.62 7.54
CA ILE A 96 -9.18 -14.54 7.05
C ILE A 96 -9.21 -14.87 5.56
N PRO A 97 -10.32 -15.38 5.01
CA PRO A 97 -10.44 -15.58 3.58
C PRO A 97 -10.35 -14.24 2.82
N ASP A 98 -9.86 -14.30 1.58
CA ASP A 98 -9.98 -13.19 0.65
C ASP A 98 -11.43 -13.07 0.11
N ASN A 99 -11.68 -12.07 -0.75
CA ASN A 99 -13.03 -11.84 -1.28
C ASN A 99 -13.52 -12.95 -2.25
N ALA A 100 -12.60 -13.76 -2.78
CA ALA A 100 -12.92 -14.97 -3.56
C ALA A 100 -13.11 -16.22 -2.68
N GLY A 101 -12.91 -16.10 -1.35
CA GLY A 101 -13.03 -17.19 -0.40
C GLY A 101 -11.75 -18.03 -0.22
N ALA A 102 -10.64 -17.64 -0.84
CA ALA A 102 -9.38 -18.36 -0.67
C ALA A 102 -8.76 -18.09 0.71
N LEU A 103 -8.29 -19.15 1.36
CA LEU A 103 -7.64 -19.11 2.68
C LEU A 103 -6.34 -19.92 2.65
N PRO A 104 -5.32 -19.51 1.88
CA PRO A 104 -4.07 -20.23 1.79
C PRO A 104 -3.37 -20.33 3.14
N ARG A 105 -2.68 -21.46 3.36
CA ARG A 105 -1.86 -21.72 4.53
C ARG A 105 -0.44 -22.02 4.09
N ASN A 106 0.51 -21.20 4.51
CA ASN A 106 1.94 -21.35 4.22
C ASN A 106 2.24 -21.68 2.73
N ARG A 107 1.49 -21.05 1.81
CA ARG A 107 1.61 -21.27 0.36
C ARG A 107 2.64 -20.32 -0.24
N PRO A 108 3.66 -20.77 -0.99
CA PRO A 108 4.56 -19.89 -1.71
C PRO A 108 3.79 -19.01 -2.70
N LEU A 109 4.12 -17.72 -2.76
CA LEU A 109 3.59 -16.80 -3.77
C LEU A 109 4.20 -17.07 -5.15
N GLU A 110 5.46 -17.48 -5.17
CA GLU A 110 6.24 -17.83 -6.36
C GLU A 110 7.10 -19.06 -6.04
N PRO A 111 6.68 -20.26 -6.47
CA PRO A 111 7.48 -21.47 -6.26
C PRO A 111 8.89 -21.32 -6.85
N GLY A 112 9.92 -21.57 -6.03
CA GLY A 112 11.33 -21.41 -6.43
C GLY A 112 11.83 -19.96 -6.48
N GLY A 113 10.97 -18.97 -6.18
CA GLY A 113 11.38 -17.58 -6.04
C GLY A 113 12.14 -17.32 -4.73
N PRO A 114 12.80 -16.15 -4.58
CA PRO A 114 13.53 -15.79 -3.37
C PRO A 114 12.58 -15.72 -2.15
N ASP A 115 13.09 -16.04 -0.97
CA ASP A 115 12.30 -16.04 0.27
C ASP A 115 11.72 -14.68 0.63
N GLY A 116 12.38 -13.60 0.22
CA GLY A 116 11.92 -12.23 0.43
C GLY A 116 12.45 -11.25 -0.61
N ARG A 117 11.76 -10.12 -0.73
CA ARG A 117 12.14 -9.00 -1.59
C ARG A 117 12.09 -7.70 -0.79
N LEU A 118 13.18 -6.94 -0.84
CA LEU A 118 13.29 -5.65 -0.15
C LEU A 118 12.56 -4.54 -0.92
N SER A 119 11.94 -3.64 -0.18
CA SER A 119 11.45 -2.37 -0.71
C SER A 119 12.57 -1.60 -1.40
N ARG A 120 12.23 -0.97 -2.51
CA ARG A 120 13.14 -0.05 -3.25
C ARG A 120 12.74 1.41 -3.09
N LEU A 121 11.79 1.71 -2.20
CA LEU A 121 11.50 3.08 -1.79
C LEU A 121 12.62 3.60 -0.88
N PRO A 122 12.94 4.90 -0.90
CA PRO A 122 13.90 5.52 0.00
C PRO A 122 13.30 5.69 1.41
N LEU A 123 13.10 4.57 2.13
CA LEU A 123 12.26 4.49 3.34
C LEU A 123 12.70 5.45 4.44
N GLU A 124 14.02 5.60 4.69
CA GLU A 124 14.54 6.49 5.72
C GLU A 124 14.29 7.97 5.38
N ALA A 125 14.47 8.35 4.12
CA ALA A 125 14.17 9.70 3.65
C ALA A 125 12.67 10.00 3.74
N ILE A 126 11.82 9.05 3.35
CA ILE A 126 10.37 9.15 3.47
C ILE A 126 9.96 9.30 4.94
N LEU A 127 10.50 8.47 5.83
CA LEU A 127 10.23 8.57 7.27
C LEU A 127 10.59 9.95 7.80
N GLY A 128 11.79 10.43 7.49
CA GLY A 128 12.24 11.78 7.91
C GLY A 128 11.32 12.89 7.39
N ALA A 129 10.90 12.81 6.13
CA ALA A 129 10.01 13.79 5.51
C ALA A 129 8.60 13.80 6.15
N LEU A 130 8.04 12.62 6.47
CA LEU A 130 6.76 12.50 7.16
C LEU A 130 6.82 13.07 8.57
N LEU A 131 7.83 12.68 9.35
CA LEU A 131 8.00 13.16 10.73
C LEU A 131 8.25 14.67 10.79
N ALA A 132 9.00 15.23 9.84
CA ALA A 132 9.22 16.67 9.75
C ALA A 132 7.93 17.46 9.48
N ARG A 133 6.91 16.83 8.87
CA ARG A 133 5.56 17.40 8.67
C ARG A 133 4.57 17.06 9.80
N GLY A 134 5.05 16.46 10.89
CA GLY A 134 4.20 16.04 12.01
C GLY A 134 3.28 14.86 11.70
N ILE A 135 3.53 14.14 10.60
CA ILE A 135 2.74 12.95 10.23
C ILE A 135 3.35 11.73 10.91
N PRO A 136 2.61 11.05 11.80
CA PRO A 136 3.14 9.90 12.52
C PRO A 136 3.38 8.72 11.58
N ALA A 137 4.62 8.26 11.50
CA ALA A 137 5.04 7.16 10.65
C ALA A 137 6.14 6.33 11.32
N ARG A 138 6.29 5.09 10.87
CA ARG A 138 7.39 4.20 11.30
C ARG A 138 7.82 3.26 10.18
N LEU A 139 9.02 2.73 10.29
CA LEU A 139 9.44 1.58 9.50
C LEU A 139 8.78 0.32 10.05
N SER A 140 8.49 -0.61 9.17
CA SER A 140 7.91 -1.91 9.50
C SER A 140 8.74 -3.02 8.87
N GLU A 141 8.87 -4.13 9.57
CA GLU A 141 9.72 -5.24 9.15
C GLU A 141 9.13 -5.98 7.93
N THR A 142 7.80 -6.13 7.86
CA THR A 142 7.13 -6.88 6.80
C THR A 142 5.70 -6.41 6.58
N ALA A 143 5.23 -6.51 5.32
CA ALA A 143 3.85 -6.23 4.92
C ALA A 143 2.84 -7.31 5.39
N GLY A 144 3.22 -8.18 6.32
CA GLY A 144 2.41 -9.30 6.80
C GLY A 144 2.44 -10.49 5.84
N LEU A 145 1.37 -11.30 5.84
CA LEU A 145 1.28 -12.54 5.04
C LEU A 145 -0.01 -12.60 4.20
N TYR A 146 -0.76 -11.50 4.13
CA TYR A 146 -2.01 -11.37 3.38
C TYR A 146 -1.78 -10.73 2.00
N LEU A 147 -2.83 -10.22 1.35
CA LEU A 147 -2.77 -9.62 0.00
C LEU A 147 -1.77 -8.46 -0.13
N CYS A 148 -1.55 -7.69 0.93
CA CYS A 148 -0.58 -6.59 0.95
C CYS A 148 0.84 -7.11 0.68
N ASN A 149 1.22 -8.16 1.38
CA ASN A 149 2.49 -8.87 1.16
C ASN A 149 2.57 -9.47 -0.25
N ALA A 150 1.50 -10.11 -0.72
CA ALA A 150 1.45 -10.70 -2.05
C ALA A 150 1.61 -9.66 -3.16
N ALA A 151 0.95 -8.49 -3.02
CA ALA A 151 1.09 -7.40 -3.98
C ALA A 151 2.50 -6.82 -3.99
N MET A 152 3.06 -6.51 -2.82
CA MET A 152 4.42 -5.99 -2.70
C MET A 152 5.44 -6.98 -3.30
N TYR A 153 5.35 -8.27 -2.93
CA TYR A 153 6.25 -9.31 -3.42
C TYR A 153 6.20 -9.44 -4.95
N ARG A 154 4.98 -9.51 -5.51
CA ARG A 154 4.77 -9.64 -6.95
C ARG A 154 5.19 -8.40 -7.73
N LEU A 155 4.94 -7.18 -7.26
CA LEU A 155 5.40 -5.93 -7.88
C LEU A 155 6.93 -5.86 -7.90
N LEU A 156 7.59 -6.14 -6.78
CA LEU A 156 9.04 -6.14 -6.68
C LEU A 156 9.70 -7.19 -7.61
N GLY A 157 9.02 -8.28 -7.92
CA GLY A 157 9.48 -9.28 -8.88
C GLY A 157 9.25 -8.92 -10.34
N ARG A 158 8.21 -8.15 -10.64
CA ARG A 158 7.83 -7.75 -12.02
C ARG A 158 8.60 -6.55 -12.54
N LEU A 159 8.92 -5.62 -11.65
CA LEU A 159 9.50 -4.34 -12.02
C LEU A 159 11.03 -4.42 -12.09
N PRO A 160 11.68 -3.65 -12.98
CA PRO A 160 13.13 -3.59 -13.06
C PRO A 160 13.78 -3.27 -11.70
N PRO A 161 14.97 -3.84 -11.37
CA PRO A 161 15.62 -3.64 -10.07
C PRO A 161 15.88 -2.17 -9.70
N GLY A 162 16.16 -1.31 -10.68
CA GLY A 162 16.39 0.13 -10.46
C GLY A 162 15.14 0.98 -10.29
N LEU A 163 13.92 0.42 -10.48
CA LEU A 163 12.69 1.19 -10.38
C LEU A 163 12.22 1.24 -8.91
N PRO A 164 12.05 2.45 -8.31
CA PRO A 164 11.51 2.58 -6.95
C PRO A 164 10.14 1.91 -6.85
N CYS A 165 10.01 0.98 -5.91
CA CYS A 165 8.77 0.24 -5.68
C CYS A 165 8.71 -0.24 -4.24
N GLY A 166 7.55 -0.14 -3.61
CA GLY A 166 7.32 -0.65 -2.27
C GLY A 166 5.88 -0.49 -1.80
N PHE A 167 5.68 -0.70 -0.51
CA PHE A 167 4.36 -0.77 0.09
C PHE A 167 4.26 0.13 1.32
N VAL A 168 3.12 0.81 1.45
CA VAL A 168 2.79 1.66 2.59
C VAL A 168 1.44 1.23 3.16
N HIS A 169 1.41 0.89 4.43
CA HIS A 169 0.17 0.63 5.15
C HIS A 169 -0.39 1.90 5.77
N LEU A 170 -1.70 2.04 5.67
CA LEU A 170 -2.51 3.14 6.18
C LEU A 170 -3.32 2.67 7.39
N PRO A 171 -3.49 3.52 8.42
CA PRO A 171 -4.43 3.26 9.52
C PRO A 171 -5.89 3.22 9.05
N PRO A 172 -6.81 2.67 9.88
CA PRO A 172 -8.23 2.79 9.64
C PRO A 172 -8.69 4.25 9.62
N LEU A 173 -9.78 4.51 8.92
CA LEU A 173 -10.47 5.82 8.97
C LEU A 173 -11.28 5.96 10.28
N PRO A 174 -11.49 7.17 10.80
CA PRO A 174 -12.38 7.42 11.94
C PRO A 174 -13.77 6.81 11.78
N ALA A 175 -14.34 6.85 10.55
CA ALA A 175 -15.64 6.25 10.27
C ALA A 175 -15.65 4.72 10.43
N GLN A 176 -14.55 4.02 10.09
CA GLN A 176 -14.44 2.57 10.29
C GLN A 176 -14.39 2.22 11.77
N VAL A 177 -13.62 2.97 12.56
CA VAL A 177 -13.55 2.80 14.02
C VAL A 177 -14.89 3.11 14.67
N ALA A 178 -15.55 4.19 14.29
CA ALA A 178 -16.89 4.54 14.81
C ALA A 178 -17.90 3.41 14.54
N ARG A 179 -17.91 2.81 13.35
CA ARG A 179 -18.77 1.66 13.02
C ARG A 179 -18.42 0.42 13.86
N ARG A 180 -17.12 0.15 14.09
CA ARG A 180 -16.67 -0.96 14.94
C ARG A 180 -17.19 -0.78 16.37
N ILE A 181 -17.06 0.41 16.93
CA ILE A 181 -17.59 0.76 18.26
C ILE A 181 -19.13 0.60 18.29
N ALA A 182 -19.83 1.08 17.28
CA ALA A 182 -21.28 0.96 17.20
C ALA A 182 -21.75 -0.51 17.15
N ARG A 183 -21.07 -1.36 16.36
CA ARG A 183 -21.37 -2.82 16.28
C ARG A 183 -21.18 -3.54 17.62
N SER A 184 -20.27 -3.06 18.49
CA SER A 184 -20.07 -3.60 19.85
C SER A 184 -21.01 -3.00 20.89
N GLY A 185 -21.95 -2.15 20.50
CA GLY A 185 -22.83 -1.41 21.42
C GLY A 185 -22.07 -0.43 22.32
N GLY A 186 -20.96 0.12 21.86
CA GLY A 186 -20.09 1.02 22.63
C GLY A 186 -19.17 0.32 23.63
N ARG A 187 -19.19 -1.02 23.66
CA ARG A 187 -18.43 -1.82 24.63
C ARG A 187 -17.13 -2.30 24.05
N VAL A 188 -16.15 -1.42 23.98
CA VAL A 188 -14.78 -1.72 23.53
C VAL A 188 -13.80 -1.53 24.68
N SER A 189 -12.77 -2.37 24.75
CA SER A 189 -11.66 -2.18 25.68
C SER A 189 -10.82 -0.99 25.23
N GLY A 190 -10.44 -0.10 26.15
CA GLY A 190 -9.52 1.00 25.85
C GLY A 190 -8.10 0.54 25.42
N ARG A 191 -7.83 -0.77 25.53
CA ARG A 191 -6.59 -1.42 25.03
C ARG A 191 -6.77 -2.11 23.67
N ASP A 192 -7.96 -2.01 23.05
CA ASP A 192 -8.20 -2.58 21.73
C ASP A 192 -7.39 -1.79 20.69
N PRO A 193 -6.40 -2.40 20.03
CA PRO A 193 -5.58 -1.71 19.02
C PRO A 193 -6.42 -1.26 17.81
N GLY A 194 -7.60 -1.85 17.61
CA GLY A 194 -8.49 -1.47 16.53
C GLY A 194 -9.26 -0.16 16.76
N LEU A 195 -8.98 0.60 17.83
CA LEU A 195 -9.55 1.93 18.07
C LEU A 195 -8.72 3.08 17.46
N ALA A 196 -7.51 2.79 17.01
CA ALA A 196 -6.68 3.79 16.36
C ALA A 196 -7.21 4.14 14.96
N SER A 197 -7.13 5.41 14.58
CA SER A 197 -7.55 5.88 13.25
C SER A 197 -6.76 7.11 12.82
N MET A 198 -6.75 7.37 11.51
CA MET A 198 -6.18 8.58 10.91
C MET A 198 -7.16 9.15 9.87
N PRO A 199 -7.42 10.47 9.86
CA PRO A 199 -8.29 11.09 8.86
C PRO A 199 -7.78 10.88 7.43
N LEU A 200 -8.70 10.88 6.45
CA LEU A 200 -8.37 10.61 5.06
C LEU A 200 -7.43 11.65 4.46
N ASP A 201 -7.66 12.92 4.75
CA ASP A 201 -6.86 14.05 4.29
C ASP A 201 -5.40 13.95 4.75
N LEU A 202 -5.18 13.58 6.03
CA LEU A 202 -3.83 13.35 6.55
C LEU A 202 -3.16 12.14 5.92
N GLN A 203 -3.92 11.06 5.63
CA GLN A 203 -3.40 9.90 4.89
C GLN A 203 -3.03 10.27 3.45
N ALA A 204 -3.87 11.06 2.76
CA ALA A 204 -3.60 11.53 1.40
C ALA A 204 -2.37 12.45 1.36
N GLU A 205 -2.24 13.35 2.34
CA GLU A 205 -1.03 14.18 2.50
C GLU A 205 0.20 13.30 2.71
N ALA A 206 0.12 12.30 3.61
CA ALA A 206 1.22 11.37 3.85
C ALA A 206 1.69 10.68 2.56
N ILE A 207 0.76 10.20 1.73
CA ILE A 207 1.12 9.53 0.49
C ILE A 207 1.64 10.52 -0.57
N ALA A 208 1.16 11.76 -0.58
CA ALA A 208 1.77 12.80 -1.43
C ALA A 208 3.24 13.04 -1.05
N VAL A 209 3.58 13.07 0.25
CA VAL A 209 4.97 13.15 0.74
C VAL A 209 5.80 11.93 0.34
N VAL A 210 5.23 10.72 0.44
CA VAL A 210 5.88 9.49 -0.02
C VAL A 210 6.25 9.58 -1.50
N VAL A 211 5.30 10.01 -2.34
CA VAL A 211 5.50 10.18 -3.78
C VAL A 211 6.58 11.23 -4.07
N GLU A 212 6.47 12.41 -3.46
CA GLU A 212 7.40 13.52 -3.62
C GLU A 212 8.84 13.09 -3.27
N THR A 213 9.02 12.47 -2.11
CA THR A 213 10.33 12.04 -1.63
C THR A 213 10.92 10.92 -2.49
N THR A 214 10.06 9.99 -2.95
CA THR A 214 10.48 8.90 -3.85
C THR A 214 11.03 9.43 -5.17
N LEU A 215 10.34 10.41 -5.76
CA LEU A 215 10.76 11.01 -7.03
C LEU A 215 12.01 11.88 -6.88
N ALA A 216 12.17 12.59 -5.76
CA ALA A 216 13.37 13.38 -5.47
C ALA A 216 14.62 12.48 -5.31
N GLY A 217 14.49 11.30 -4.70
CA GLY A 217 15.58 10.34 -4.52
C GLY A 217 16.00 9.60 -5.80
N GLY A 218 15.09 9.43 -6.77
CA GLY A 218 15.36 8.77 -8.05
C GLY A 218 16.25 9.58 -9.01
N GLY A 219 16.38 10.89 -8.78
CA GLY A 219 17.22 11.77 -9.61
C GLY A 219 18.71 11.78 -9.24
N ALA A 220 19.12 11.13 -8.16
CA ALA A 220 20.51 11.14 -7.67
C ALA A 220 21.36 9.93 -8.10
N ALA A 221 20.82 9.02 -8.91
CA ALA A 221 21.48 7.78 -9.34
C ALA A 221 21.57 7.67 -10.89
N ALA A 222 21.79 8.80 -11.57
CA ALA A 222 22.08 8.83 -13.03
C ALA A 222 23.49 9.34 -13.27
#